data_1d0d1aa1566f9d496736ebea6fb7534b
#
_entry.id   1d0d1aa1566f9d496736ebea6fb7534b
#
_cell.length_a   1.000
_cell.length_b   1.000
_cell.length_c   1.000
_cell.angle_alpha   90.00
_cell.angle_beta   90.00
_cell.angle_gamma   90.00
#
_symmetry.space_group_name_H-M   'P 1'
#
loop_
_entity.id
_entity.type
_entity.pdbx_description
1 polymer ?
#
loop_
_entity_poly.entity_id
_entity_poly.type
_entity_poly.pdbx_seq_one_letter_code
_entity_poly.pdbx_strand_id
1 'polypeptide(L)'
;MAKKTRIIDYTDVPETLEGHPFYGLELDDEQKAFRDAIWNPEKLIVFCNAKAGCGKTTIATGVADLLVKYGRYDGIVYVSSPCQEQTQGFLKGSIEEKSAPYAEPFYEALEKIGVNINTATYDDIMNEKNGTAYIKTVTHTFLRGCNFENKIVIVDEAANFYVDELKKVLTRIHDNCKCIVIGHSGQCDLYHNPERSGFVKYLEHFKSANDSRVAICNLTTNYRGWLSTWADNLI
;
A
#
# COMPACT_ATOMS: atom_id res chain seq x y z
N MET A 1 11.77 -32.79 8.10
CA MET A 1 11.08 -32.95 6.79
C MET A 1 11.14 -31.63 6.06
N ALA A 2 11.83 -31.55 4.93
CA ALA A 2 11.89 -30.33 4.14
C ALA A 2 10.50 -30.03 3.56
N LYS A 3 9.92 -28.85 3.86
CA LYS A 3 8.70 -28.38 3.20
C LYS A 3 9.00 -28.28 1.70
N LYS A 4 8.36 -29.12 0.87
CA LYS A 4 8.39 -28.96 -0.58
C LYS A 4 7.84 -27.57 -0.90
N THR A 5 8.70 -26.66 -1.38
CA THR A 5 8.30 -25.39 -1.94
C THR A 5 7.39 -25.72 -3.14
N ARG A 6 6.11 -25.42 -3.05
CA ARG A 6 5.19 -25.54 -4.19
C ARG A 6 5.61 -24.49 -5.20
N ILE A 7 5.98 -24.93 -6.41
CA ILE A 7 6.19 -24.02 -7.54
C ILE A 7 4.80 -23.50 -7.89
N ILE A 8 4.63 -22.17 -7.78
CA ILE A 8 3.37 -21.48 -8.14
C ILE A 8 3.41 -21.28 -9.65
N ASP A 9 2.39 -21.79 -10.33
CA ASP A 9 2.17 -21.49 -11.74
C ASP A 9 1.34 -20.20 -11.84
N TYR A 10 1.93 -19.15 -12.37
CA TYR A 10 1.30 -17.83 -12.53
C TYR A 10 0.46 -17.71 -13.82
N THR A 11 0.38 -18.75 -14.64
CA THR A 11 -0.44 -18.75 -15.87
C THR A 11 -1.92 -19.00 -15.60
N ASP A 12 -2.24 -19.68 -14.50
CA ASP A 12 -3.61 -19.95 -14.06
C ASP A 12 -3.98 -19.03 -12.87
N VAL A 13 -4.73 -17.97 -13.15
CA VAL A 13 -5.13 -16.97 -12.17
C VAL A 13 -6.21 -17.57 -11.26
N PRO A 14 -5.95 -17.79 -9.95
CA PRO A 14 -6.94 -18.35 -9.06
C PRO A 14 -8.09 -17.36 -8.81
N GLU A 15 -9.30 -17.87 -8.69
CA GLU A 15 -10.47 -17.05 -8.36
C GLU A 15 -10.33 -16.40 -6.97
N THR A 16 -9.78 -17.16 -6.01
CA THR A 16 -9.52 -16.72 -4.64
C THR A 16 -8.10 -17.06 -4.20
N LEU A 17 -7.61 -16.37 -3.18
CA LEU A 17 -6.33 -16.71 -2.53
C LEU A 17 -6.50 -17.68 -1.34
N GLU A 18 -7.66 -18.34 -1.23
CA GLU A 18 -7.86 -19.38 -0.23
C GLU A 18 -6.90 -20.56 -0.49
N GLY A 19 -6.17 -20.96 0.56
CA GLY A 19 -5.14 -22.01 0.43
C GLY A 19 -3.86 -21.59 -0.31
N HIS A 20 -3.78 -20.35 -0.80
CA HIS A 20 -2.53 -19.83 -1.37
C HIS A 20 -1.49 -19.63 -0.26
N PRO A 21 -0.20 -20.03 -0.47
CA PRO A 21 0.82 -19.98 0.57
C PRO A 21 1.20 -18.55 1.02
N PHE A 22 0.77 -17.53 0.32
CA PHE A 22 0.95 -16.11 0.58
C PHE A 22 2.33 -15.76 1.20
N TYR A 23 3.39 -16.07 0.46
CA TYR A 23 4.79 -15.86 0.88
C TYR A 23 5.18 -16.55 2.22
N GLY A 24 4.42 -17.56 2.65
CA GLY A 24 4.64 -18.27 3.91
C GLY A 24 4.15 -17.51 5.15
N LEU A 25 3.43 -16.41 4.97
CA LEU A 25 2.85 -15.65 6.07
C LEU A 25 1.55 -16.31 6.55
N GLU A 26 1.41 -16.43 7.87
CA GLU A 26 0.16 -16.83 8.51
C GLU A 26 -0.69 -15.60 8.76
N LEU A 27 -1.84 -15.52 8.12
CA LEU A 27 -2.76 -14.39 8.22
C LEU A 27 -3.92 -14.72 9.15
N ASP A 28 -4.31 -13.77 10.01
CA ASP A 28 -5.57 -13.81 10.75
C ASP A 28 -6.77 -13.54 9.84
N ASP A 29 -7.98 -13.56 10.40
CA ASP A 29 -9.20 -13.42 9.62
C ASP A 29 -9.40 -11.98 9.09
N GLU A 30 -9.00 -10.94 9.84
CA GLU A 30 -9.05 -9.55 9.37
C GLU A 30 -8.06 -9.34 8.22
N GLN A 31 -6.86 -9.89 8.35
CA GLN A 31 -5.82 -9.85 7.33
C GLN A 31 -6.21 -10.63 6.06
N LYS A 32 -6.86 -11.79 6.21
CA LYS A 32 -7.42 -12.56 5.08
C LYS A 32 -8.52 -11.76 4.38
N ALA A 33 -9.43 -11.14 5.13
CA ALA A 33 -10.47 -10.31 4.55
C ALA A 33 -9.90 -9.13 3.76
N PHE A 34 -8.84 -8.48 4.26
CA PHE A 34 -8.16 -7.40 3.55
C PHE A 34 -7.44 -7.91 2.29
N ARG A 35 -6.71 -9.02 2.38
CA ARG A 35 -6.09 -9.71 1.24
C ARG A 35 -7.12 -10.00 0.14
N ASP A 36 -8.24 -10.61 0.52
CA ASP A 36 -9.27 -11.05 -0.42
C ASP A 36 -10.04 -9.87 -1.03
N ALA A 37 -10.24 -8.79 -0.27
CA ALA A 37 -10.80 -7.55 -0.81
C ALA A 37 -9.90 -6.93 -1.89
N ILE A 38 -8.57 -6.93 -1.71
CA ILE A 38 -7.65 -6.45 -2.74
C ILE A 38 -7.64 -7.40 -3.94
N TRP A 39 -7.66 -8.71 -3.70
CA TRP A 39 -7.63 -9.72 -4.77
C TRP A 39 -8.88 -9.69 -5.65
N ASN A 40 -10.04 -9.35 -5.09
CA ASN A 40 -11.32 -9.33 -5.80
C ASN A 40 -11.29 -8.33 -6.96
N PRO A 41 -11.51 -8.78 -8.24
CA PRO A 41 -11.47 -7.91 -9.41
C PRO A 41 -12.56 -6.84 -9.41
N GLU A 42 -13.68 -7.08 -8.76
CA GLU A 42 -14.80 -6.13 -8.72
C GLU A 42 -14.50 -4.91 -7.82
N LYS A 43 -13.54 -5.02 -6.89
CA LYS A 43 -13.16 -3.92 -6.01
C LYS A 43 -12.15 -3.00 -6.71
N LEU A 44 -12.55 -1.79 -7.05
CA LEU A 44 -11.63 -0.78 -7.61
C LEU A 44 -10.84 -0.06 -6.53
N ILE A 45 -11.47 0.21 -5.37
CA ILE A 45 -10.81 0.86 -4.26
C ILE A 45 -11.03 0.09 -2.95
N VAL A 46 -9.95 -0.11 -2.22
CA VAL A 46 -9.96 -0.79 -0.91
C VAL A 46 -9.33 0.14 0.12
N PHE A 47 -10.13 0.58 1.09
CA PHE A 47 -9.64 1.29 2.26
C PHE A 47 -9.30 0.30 3.37
N CYS A 48 -8.16 0.53 4.03
CA CYS A 48 -7.77 -0.21 5.22
C CYS A 48 -7.49 0.74 6.37
N ASN A 49 -8.37 0.74 7.37
CA ASN A 49 -8.14 1.44 8.64
C ASN A 49 -7.45 0.47 9.59
N ALA A 50 -6.18 0.69 9.86
CA ALA A 50 -5.35 -0.29 10.53
C ALA A 50 -4.42 0.35 11.57
N LYS A 51 -4.38 -0.22 12.77
CA LYS A 51 -3.41 0.16 13.80
C LYS A 51 -1.96 -0.08 13.36
N ALA A 52 -1.02 0.52 14.07
CA ALA A 52 0.40 0.23 13.86
C ALA A 52 0.69 -1.25 14.12
N GLY A 53 1.59 -1.86 13.33
CA GLY A 53 2.02 -3.24 13.54
C GLY A 53 1.05 -4.34 13.09
N CYS A 54 -0.06 -4.00 12.40
CA CYS A 54 -1.04 -4.98 11.91
C CYS A 54 -0.65 -5.66 10.59
N GLY A 55 0.52 -5.35 10.01
CA GLY A 55 0.96 -5.92 8.73
C GLY A 55 0.26 -5.34 7.49
N LYS A 56 -0.43 -4.21 7.61
CA LYS A 56 -1.19 -3.55 6.54
C LYS A 56 -0.40 -3.41 5.23
N THR A 57 0.78 -2.81 5.31
CA THR A 57 1.65 -2.55 4.14
C THR A 57 2.16 -3.85 3.53
N THR A 58 2.57 -4.83 4.36
CA THR A 58 3.05 -6.14 3.90
C THR A 58 1.96 -6.90 3.14
N ILE A 59 0.71 -6.88 3.62
CA ILE A 59 -0.40 -7.56 2.94
C ILE A 59 -0.74 -6.86 1.64
N ALA A 60 -0.88 -5.54 1.64
CA ALA A 60 -1.16 -4.77 0.44
C ALA A 60 -0.08 -4.99 -0.64
N THR A 61 1.19 -4.93 -0.24
CA THR A 61 2.33 -5.16 -1.12
C THR A 61 2.34 -6.59 -1.67
N GLY A 62 2.10 -7.58 -0.81
CA GLY A 62 2.07 -8.99 -1.22
C GLY A 62 0.96 -9.30 -2.22
N VAL A 63 -0.25 -8.77 -2.01
CA VAL A 63 -1.34 -8.96 -2.99
C VAL A 63 -1.06 -8.20 -4.28
N ALA A 64 -0.51 -6.99 -4.19
CA ALA A 64 -0.14 -6.21 -5.37
C ALA A 64 0.92 -6.93 -6.22
N ASP A 65 1.95 -7.50 -5.60
CA ASP A 65 2.97 -8.31 -6.29
C ASP A 65 2.35 -9.55 -6.97
N LEU A 66 1.43 -10.27 -6.30
CA LEU A 66 0.71 -11.38 -6.91
C LEU A 66 -0.12 -10.94 -8.11
N LEU A 67 -0.85 -9.82 -8.00
CA LEU A 67 -1.67 -9.31 -9.10
C LEU A 67 -0.83 -8.97 -10.34
N VAL A 68 0.40 -8.46 -10.15
CA VAL A 68 1.35 -8.23 -11.27
C VAL A 68 1.89 -9.56 -11.80
N LYS A 69 2.30 -10.49 -10.94
CA LYS A 69 2.82 -11.81 -11.34
C LYS A 69 1.79 -12.63 -12.13
N TYR A 70 0.52 -12.52 -11.77
CA TYR A 70 -0.59 -13.13 -12.52
C TYR A 70 -1.03 -12.31 -13.75
N GLY A 71 -0.31 -11.24 -14.10
CA GLY A 71 -0.59 -10.44 -15.31
C GLY A 71 -1.89 -9.64 -15.29
N ARG A 72 -2.48 -9.42 -14.10
CA ARG A 72 -3.72 -8.63 -13.98
C ARG A 72 -3.49 -7.12 -14.04
N TYR A 73 -2.28 -6.68 -13.74
CA TYR A 73 -1.83 -5.28 -13.81
C TYR A 73 -0.37 -5.21 -14.25
N ASP A 74 0.03 -4.09 -14.84
CA ASP A 74 1.38 -3.89 -15.39
C ASP A 74 2.41 -3.45 -14.34
N GLY A 75 2.00 -3.16 -13.12
CA GLY A 75 2.94 -2.75 -12.08
C GLY A 75 2.28 -2.06 -10.89
N ILE A 76 3.14 -1.68 -9.95
CA ILE A 76 2.77 -1.09 -8.67
C ILE A 76 3.28 0.35 -8.61
N VAL A 77 2.43 1.27 -8.16
CA VAL A 77 2.82 2.63 -7.79
C VAL A 77 2.56 2.81 -6.30
N TYR A 78 3.62 3.03 -5.55
CA TYR A 78 3.53 3.34 -4.13
C TYR A 78 3.58 4.86 -3.92
N VAL A 79 2.56 5.40 -3.27
CA VAL A 79 2.41 6.83 -3.02
C VAL A 79 2.49 7.09 -1.53
N SER A 80 3.46 7.90 -1.11
CA SER A 80 3.62 8.34 0.28
C SER A 80 3.46 9.85 0.42
N SER A 81 3.15 10.31 1.63
CA SER A 81 3.19 11.72 2.00
C SER A 81 4.51 12.04 2.68
N PRO A 82 5.28 13.01 2.18
CA PRO A 82 6.40 13.56 2.92
C PRO A 82 5.87 14.38 4.09
N CYS A 83 5.55 13.74 5.20
CA CYS A 83 5.19 14.44 6.43
C CYS A 83 6.46 15.13 6.96
N GLN A 84 6.49 16.46 6.97
CA GLN A 84 7.59 17.18 7.61
C GLN A 84 7.42 17.05 9.13
N GLU A 85 8.26 16.27 9.77
CA GLU A 85 8.52 16.46 11.19
C GLU A 85 9.10 17.87 11.36
N GLN A 86 8.56 18.63 12.31
CA GLN A 86 8.82 20.08 12.50
C GLN A 86 10.29 20.49 12.62
N THR A 87 11.23 19.53 12.66
CA THR A 87 12.65 19.77 12.95
C THR A 87 13.63 19.31 11.87
N GLN A 88 13.17 18.63 10.82
CA GLN A 88 14.06 18.30 9.71
C GLN A 88 14.21 19.51 8.78
N GLY A 89 15.35 20.20 8.87
CA GLY A 89 15.72 21.26 7.97
C GLY A 89 15.78 20.79 6.51
N PHE A 90 16.09 21.71 5.60
CA PHE A 90 16.17 21.46 4.17
C PHE A 90 17.12 20.29 3.84
N LEU A 91 16.56 19.14 3.47
CA LEU A 91 17.33 17.98 3.00
C LEU A 91 18.00 18.34 1.66
N LYS A 92 19.33 18.23 1.59
CA LYS A 92 20.07 18.34 0.33
C LYS A 92 19.96 17.02 -0.42
N GLY A 93 19.82 17.06 -1.74
CA GLY A 93 19.80 15.86 -2.58
C GLY A 93 18.76 15.93 -3.71
N SER A 94 18.74 14.89 -4.55
CA SER A 94 17.73 14.71 -5.59
C SER A 94 16.34 14.48 -5.01
N ILE A 95 15.32 14.52 -5.85
CA ILE A 95 13.93 14.27 -5.44
C ILE A 95 13.77 12.83 -4.93
N GLU A 96 14.43 11.88 -5.60
CA GLU A 96 14.46 10.47 -5.23
C GLU A 96 15.11 10.28 -3.85
N GLU A 97 16.27 10.89 -3.60
CA GLU A 97 16.95 10.81 -2.30
C GLU A 97 16.10 11.39 -1.15
N LYS A 98 15.30 12.42 -1.43
CA LYS A 98 14.39 13.02 -0.45
C LYS A 98 13.15 12.17 -0.20
N SER A 99 12.75 11.37 -1.17
CA SER A 99 11.55 10.52 -1.10
C SER A 99 11.83 9.14 -0.49
N ALA A 100 13.07 8.66 -0.58
CA ALA A 100 13.47 7.32 -0.15
C ALA A 100 13.07 6.98 1.30
N PRO A 101 13.25 7.85 2.31
CA PRO A 101 12.85 7.54 3.68
C PRO A 101 11.35 7.25 3.86
N TYR A 102 10.51 7.87 3.02
CA TYR A 102 9.05 7.67 3.09
C TYR A 102 8.57 6.39 2.39
N ALA A 103 9.45 5.73 1.65
CA ALA A 103 9.19 4.44 1.01
C ALA A 103 9.74 3.25 1.81
N GLU A 104 10.46 3.48 2.90
CA GLU A 104 11.09 2.43 3.71
C GLU A 104 10.11 1.34 4.16
N PRO A 105 8.88 1.65 4.69
CA PRO A 105 7.93 0.62 5.08
C PRO A 105 7.51 -0.29 3.90
N PHE A 106 7.50 0.25 2.69
CA PHE A 106 7.21 -0.50 1.48
C PHE A 106 8.38 -1.39 1.07
N TYR A 107 9.61 -0.90 1.14
CA TYR A 107 10.81 -1.69 0.86
C TYR A 107 10.97 -2.84 1.85
N GLU A 108 10.75 -2.61 3.14
CA GLU A 108 10.69 -3.68 4.14
C GLU A 108 9.60 -4.73 3.82
N ALA A 109 8.45 -4.29 3.32
CA ALA A 109 7.38 -5.19 2.91
C ALA A 109 7.78 -6.03 1.69
N LEU A 110 8.46 -5.44 0.70
CA LEU A 110 8.99 -6.14 -0.48
C LEU A 110 10.03 -7.20 -0.08
N GLU A 111 10.94 -6.87 0.83
CA GLU A 111 11.93 -7.83 1.35
C GLU A 111 11.26 -9.01 2.06
N LYS A 112 10.25 -8.75 2.89
CA LYS A 112 9.49 -9.80 3.61
C LYS A 112 8.81 -10.79 2.66
N ILE A 113 8.38 -10.34 1.50
CA ILE A 113 7.78 -11.20 0.47
C ILE A 113 8.79 -11.74 -0.53
N GLY A 114 10.09 -11.46 -0.33
CA GLY A 114 11.18 -12.00 -1.14
C GLY A 114 11.34 -11.37 -2.52
N VAL A 115 10.85 -10.13 -2.71
CA VAL A 115 11.07 -9.36 -3.94
C VAL A 115 12.43 -8.70 -3.90
N ASN A 116 13.20 -8.87 -4.97
CA ASN A 116 14.49 -8.20 -5.12
C ASN A 116 14.27 -6.75 -5.58
N ILE A 117 14.39 -5.81 -4.65
CA ILE A 117 14.19 -4.37 -4.89
C ILE A 117 15.10 -3.86 -6.00
N ASN A 118 16.36 -4.29 -6.02
CA ASN A 118 17.37 -3.83 -7.00
C ASN A 118 17.02 -4.16 -8.45
N THR A 119 16.13 -5.11 -8.69
CA THR A 119 15.71 -5.51 -10.05
C THR A 119 14.27 -5.12 -10.36
N ALA A 120 13.43 -4.93 -9.35
CA ALA A 120 12.01 -4.71 -9.50
C ALA A 120 11.61 -3.24 -9.61
N THR A 121 12.46 -2.31 -9.16
CA THR A 121 12.17 -0.87 -9.14
C THR A 121 12.64 -0.15 -10.42
N TYR A 122 11.96 0.95 -10.75
CA TYR A 122 12.36 1.88 -11.81
C TYR A 122 13.51 2.83 -11.40
N ASP A 123 14.05 2.67 -10.21
CA ASP A 123 15.13 3.52 -9.71
C ASP A 123 16.45 3.31 -10.51
N ASP A 124 16.61 2.15 -11.15
CA ASP A 124 17.68 1.87 -12.09
C ASP A 124 17.14 1.77 -13.53
N ILE A 125 17.63 2.60 -14.43
CA ILE A 125 17.27 2.61 -15.85
C ILE A 125 17.56 1.28 -16.56
N MET A 126 18.47 0.47 -16.04
CA MET A 126 18.75 -0.86 -16.55
C MET A 126 17.62 -1.83 -16.29
N ASN A 127 16.91 -1.68 -15.17
CA ASN A 127 15.73 -2.51 -14.84
C ASN A 127 14.60 -2.27 -15.85
N GLU A 128 14.38 -1.01 -16.24
CA GLU A 128 13.39 -0.67 -17.27
C GLU A 128 13.80 -1.28 -18.62
N LYS A 129 15.06 -1.13 -19.04
CA LYS A 129 15.58 -1.68 -20.30
C LYS A 129 15.53 -3.20 -20.34
N ASN A 130 15.74 -3.86 -19.22
CA ASN A 130 15.69 -5.32 -19.10
C ASN A 130 14.23 -5.84 -18.95
N GLY A 131 13.25 -4.96 -18.79
CA GLY A 131 11.84 -5.33 -18.59
C GLY A 131 11.57 -6.00 -17.22
N THR A 132 12.44 -5.77 -16.24
CA THR A 132 12.28 -6.33 -14.89
C THR A 132 11.58 -5.38 -13.93
N ALA A 133 11.60 -4.06 -14.23
CA ALA A 133 10.99 -3.04 -13.39
C ALA A 133 9.46 -3.05 -13.52
N TYR A 134 8.77 -3.14 -12.38
CA TYR A 134 7.33 -3.01 -12.29
C TYR A 134 6.87 -2.20 -11.07
N ILE A 135 7.81 -1.68 -10.28
CA ILE A 135 7.55 -0.95 -9.04
C ILE A 135 8.08 0.48 -9.16
N LYS A 136 7.21 1.45 -8.87
CA LYS A 136 7.57 2.87 -8.80
C LYS A 136 7.13 3.46 -7.48
N THR A 137 8.04 4.17 -6.80
CA THR A 137 7.72 4.98 -5.62
C THR A 137 7.59 6.44 -6.00
N VAL A 138 6.59 7.12 -5.47
CA VAL A 138 6.37 8.55 -5.73
C VAL A 138 5.82 9.23 -4.47
N THR A 139 6.11 10.51 -4.32
CA THR A 139 5.40 11.33 -3.33
C THR A 139 4.27 12.10 -4.00
N HIS A 140 3.21 12.40 -3.26
CA HIS A 140 2.04 13.11 -3.79
C HIS A 140 2.39 14.47 -4.44
N THR A 141 3.50 15.08 -4.06
CA THR A 141 3.97 16.37 -4.59
C THR A 141 4.38 16.31 -6.05
N PHE A 142 4.81 15.13 -6.54
CA PHE A 142 5.32 14.94 -7.91
C PHE A 142 4.32 14.32 -8.88
N LEU A 143 3.05 14.23 -8.50
CA LEU A 143 2.02 13.63 -9.33
C LEU A 143 1.44 14.56 -10.42
N ARG A 144 1.89 15.81 -10.52
CA ARG A 144 1.39 16.72 -11.56
C ARG A 144 1.68 16.18 -12.95
N GLY A 145 0.62 16.00 -13.77
CA GLY A 145 0.72 15.48 -15.13
C GLY A 145 0.81 13.95 -15.25
N CYS A 146 0.81 13.23 -14.13
CA CYS A 146 0.74 11.77 -14.15
C CYS A 146 -0.72 11.31 -14.23
N ASN A 147 -0.98 10.28 -15.02
CA ASN A 147 -2.19 9.46 -14.97
C ASN A 147 -1.78 8.01 -14.73
N PHE A 148 -2.56 7.29 -13.95
CA PHE A 148 -2.30 5.88 -13.67
C PHE A 148 -3.31 5.04 -14.45
N GLU A 149 -2.79 4.16 -15.30
CA GLU A 149 -3.54 3.22 -16.12
C GLU A 149 -2.98 1.82 -15.96
N ASN A 150 -3.86 0.85 -15.79
CA ASN A 150 -3.52 -0.57 -15.61
C ASN A 150 -2.47 -0.83 -14.50
N LYS A 151 -2.53 -0.06 -13.41
CA LYS A 151 -1.59 -0.14 -12.29
C LYS A 151 -2.32 -0.42 -10.98
N ILE A 152 -1.58 -0.94 -10.01
CA ILE A 152 -2.00 -0.97 -8.62
C ILE A 152 -1.38 0.23 -7.93
N VAL A 153 -2.23 1.10 -7.37
CA VAL A 153 -1.80 2.30 -6.64
C VAL A 153 -1.99 2.05 -5.15
N ILE A 154 -0.91 2.00 -4.40
CA ILE A 154 -0.91 1.89 -2.93
C ILE A 154 -0.65 3.28 -2.37
N VAL A 155 -1.61 3.84 -1.64
CA VAL A 155 -1.46 5.09 -0.88
C VAL A 155 -1.29 4.70 0.57
N ASP A 156 -0.08 4.79 1.08
CA ASP A 156 0.24 4.40 2.47
C ASP A 156 0.36 5.63 3.37
N GLU A 157 0.20 5.41 4.67
CA GLU A 157 0.12 6.45 5.70
C GLU A 157 -0.86 7.58 5.31
N ALA A 158 -2.01 7.19 4.74
CA ALA A 158 -3.00 8.12 4.17
C ALA A 158 -3.62 9.07 5.21
N ALA A 159 -3.50 8.77 6.51
CA ALA A 159 -3.87 9.68 7.59
C ALA A 159 -3.06 10.99 7.56
N ASN A 160 -1.86 10.95 6.99
CA ASN A 160 -0.94 12.08 6.88
C ASN A 160 -1.10 12.90 5.59
N PHE A 161 -2.14 12.62 4.79
CA PHE A 161 -2.53 13.43 3.64
C PHE A 161 -3.63 14.42 4.02
N TYR A 162 -3.49 15.69 3.58
CA TYR A 162 -4.62 16.60 3.56
C TYR A 162 -5.67 16.16 2.53
N VAL A 163 -6.90 16.66 2.67
CA VAL A 163 -8.01 16.31 1.76
C VAL A 163 -7.67 16.62 0.30
N ASP A 164 -7.08 17.77 0.02
CA ASP A 164 -6.72 18.19 -1.33
C ASP A 164 -5.51 17.42 -1.89
N GLU A 165 -4.63 16.93 -1.04
CA GLU A 165 -3.50 16.09 -1.45
C GLU A 165 -3.99 14.69 -1.84
N LEU A 166 -4.81 14.07 -0.99
CA LEU A 166 -5.40 12.76 -1.31
C LEU A 166 -6.31 12.86 -2.54
N LYS A 167 -7.04 13.98 -2.70
CA LYS A 167 -7.80 14.27 -3.93
C LYS A 167 -6.90 14.25 -5.17
N LYS A 168 -5.72 14.90 -5.10
CA LYS A 168 -4.78 14.93 -6.24
C LYS A 168 -4.30 13.54 -6.63
N VAL A 169 -4.17 12.62 -5.69
CA VAL A 169 -3.83 11.23 -5.97
C VAL A 169 -5.01 10.51 -6.61
N LEU A 170 -6.15 10.47 -5.92
CA LEU A 170 -7.31 9.68 -6.31
C LEU A 170 -7.88 10.07 -7.69
N THR A 171 -7.87 11.36 -8.03
CA THR A 171 -8.38 11.86 -9.32
C THR A 171 -7.47 11.56 -10.51
N ARG A 172 -6.34 10.87 -10.32
CA ARG A 172 -5.41 10.45 -11.38
C ARG A 172 -5.47 8.96 -11.68
N ILE A 173 -6.30 8.23 -10.96
CA ILE A 173 -6.42 6.78 -11.05
C ILE A 173 -7.58 6.48 -11.99
N HIS A 174 -7.31 5.76 -13.08
CA HIS A 174 -8.32 5.31 -14.01
C HIS A 174 -9.05 4.07 -13.49
N ASP A 175 -10.26 3.80 -13.99
CA ASP A 175 -11.10 2.68 -13.56
C ASP A 175 -10.51 1.29 -13.91
N ASN A 176 -9.47 1.23 -14.76
CA ASN A 176 -8.70 0.01 -15.00
C ASN A 176 -7.56 -0.22 -14.01
N CYS A 177 -7.47 0.60 -12.96
CA CYS A 177 -6.53 0.46 -11.88
C CYS A 177 -7.17 -0.17 -10.64
N LYS A 178 -6.32 -0.64 -9.73
CA LYS A 178 -6.67 -0.99 -8.35
C LYS A 178 -6.09 0.07 -7.42
N CYS A 179 -6.90 0.65 -6.56
CA CYS A 179 -6.45 1.60 -5.53
C CYS A 179 -6.54 0.95 -4.15
N ILE A 180 -5.46 1.04 -3.37
CA ILE A 180 -5.40 0.59 -1.98
C ILE A 180 -5.01 1.79 -1.14
N VAL A 181 -5.87 2.21 -0.21
CA VAL A 181 -5.65 3.37 0.65
C VAL A 181 -5.52 2.89 2.09
N ILE A 182 -4.34 3.03 2.66
CA ILE A 182 -3.99 2.53 3.98
C ILE A 182 -3.76 3.70 4.92
N GLY A 183 -4.39 3.68 6.08
CA GLY A 183 -4.23 4.70 7.11
C GLY A 183 -4.68 4.21 8.48
N HIS A 184 -4.49 5.05 9.47
CA HIS A 184 -5.03 4.86 10.80
C HIS A 184 -5.81 6.11 11.23
N SER A 185 -7.08 5.94 11.55
CA SER A 185 -7.95 7.07 11.91
C SER A 185 -7.56 7.76 13.23
N GLY A 186 -6.85 7.04 14.12
CA GLY A 186 -6.36 7.57 15.39
C GLY A 186 -4.91 8.09 15.35
N GLN A 187 -4.17 7.88 14.27
CA GLN A 187 -2.79 8.35 14.12
C GLN A 187 -2.72 9.34 12.96
N CYS A 188 -2.64 10.62 13.28
CA CYS A 188 -2.51 11.68 12.30
C CYS A 188 -1.43 12.65 12.76
N ASP A 189 -0.32 12.70 12.04
CA ASP A 189 0.83 13.57 12.35
C ASP A 189 0.64 14.99 11.79
N LEU A 190 -0.50 15.28 11.15
CA LEU A 190 -0.85 16.59 10.61
C LEU A 190 -1.13 17.60 11.74
N TYR A 191 -0.06 18.09 12.39
CA TYR A 191 -0.14 19.11 13.46
C TYR A 191 -1.16 18.76 14.56
N HIS A 192 -1.26 17.48 14.93
CA HIS A 192 -2.21 16.97 15.92
C HIS A 192 -3.67 17.33 15.63
N ASN A 193 -4.04 17.56 14.37
CA ASN A 193 -5.40 17.87 13.96
C ASN A 193 -5.97 16.78 13.03
N PRO A 194 -6.58 15.72 13.60
CA PRO A 194 -7.19 14.62 12.81
C PRO A 194 -8.26 15.08 11.83
N GLU A 195 -8.93 16.22 12.11
CA GLU A 195 -9.97 16.77 11.25
C GLU A 195 -9.42 17.25 9.88
N ARG A 196 -8.11 17.50 9.78
CA ARG A 196 -7.45 17.85 8.53
C ARG A 196 -7.09 16.65 7.67
N SER A 197 -7.09 15.44 8.25
CA SER A 197 -6.80 14.22 7.52
C SER A 197 -7.80 14.00 6.39
N GLY A 198 -7.27 13.75 5.21
CA GLY A 198 -8.08 13.33 4.05
C GLY A 198 -8.58 11.90 4.19
N PHE A 199 -7.85 11.05 4.90
CA PHE A 199 -8.15 9.61 4.99
C PHE A 199 -9.55 9.34 5.52
N VAL A 200 -9.87 9.84 6.71
CA VAL A 200 -11.19 9.60 7.34
C VAL A 200 -12.32 10.18 6.48
N LYS A 201 -12.13 11.39 5.93
CA LYS A 201 -13.14 12.03 5.08
C LYS A 201 -13.40 11.23 3.80
N TYR A 202 -12.37 10.76 3.13
CA TYR A 202 -12.52 9.94 1.93
C TYR A 202 -13.06 8.55 2.24
N LEU A 203 -12.64 7.91 3.34
CA LEU A 203 -13.19 6.65 3.78
C LEU A 203 -14.72 6.76 3.98
N GLU A 204 -15.18 7.75 4.72
CA GLU A 204 -16.62 7.95 4.96
C GLU A 204 -17.37 8.36 3.68
N HIS A 205 -16.75 9.17 2.82
CA HIS A 205 -17.33 9.55 1.54
C HIS A 205 -17.54 8.33 0.63
N PHE A 206 -16.54 7.47 0.46
CA PHE A 206 -16.66 6.25 -0.35
C PHE A 206 -17.60 5.22 0.30
N LYS A 207 -17.60 5.12 1.62
CA LYS A 207 -18.55 4.28 2.37
C LYS A 207 -19.99 4.71 2.11
N SER A 208 -20.27 6.00 2.08
CA SER A 208 -21.61 6.54 1.84
C SER A 208 -22.12 6.29 0.42
N ALA A 209 -21.23 6.05 -0.55
CA ALA A 209 -21.62 5.73 -1.93
C ALA A 209 -22.35 4.37 -2.03
N ASN A 210 -22.17 3.46 -1.06
CA ASN A 210 -22.73 2.10 -1.05
C ASN A 210 -22.53 1.36 -2.39
N ASP A 211 -21.37 1.55 -2.99
CA ASP A 211 -20.99 1.02 -4.29
C ASP A 211 -20.24 -0.30 -4.12
N SER A 212 -20.60 -1.33 -4.88
CA SER A 212 -19.95 -2.65 -4.82
C SER A 212 -18.44 -2.61 -5.15
N ARG A 213 -17.98 -1.58 -5.85
CA ARG A 213 -16.57 -1.39 -6.21
C ARG A 213 -15.71 -0.90 -5.04
N VAL A 214 -16.32 -0.54 -3.92
CA VAL A 214 -15.64 -0.09 -2.70
C VAL A 214 -15.55 -1.22 -1.70
N ALA A 215 -14.39 -1.37 -1.06
CA ALA A 215 -14.24 -2.21 0.13
C ALA A 215 -13.62 -1.41 1.28
N ILE A 216 -14.05 -1.70 2.50
CA ILE A 216 -13.49 -1.10 3.72
C ILE A 216 -13.13 -2.23 4.67
N CYS A 217 -11.87 -2.27 5.05
CA CYS A 217 -11.31 -3.27 5.95
C CYS A 217 -10.73 -2.58 7.19
N ASN A 218 -10.75 -3.31 8.31
CA ASN A 218 -10.12 -2.86 9.54
C ASN A 218 -9.15 -3.94 10.01
N LEU A 219 -7.96 -3.54 10.46
CA LEU A 219 -6.99 -4.42 11.10
C LEU A 219 -6.72 -3.90 12.50
N THR A 220 -7.00 -4.71 13.50
CA THR A 220 -6.97 -4.32 14.91
C THR A 220 -5.84 -4.96 15.70
N THR A 221 -5.33 -6.11 15.24
CA THR A 221 -4.32 -6.90 15.94
C THR A 221 -2.91 -6.37 15.69
N ASN A 222 -2.22 -5.97 16.76
CA ASN A 222 -0.82 -5.54 16.69
C ASN A 222 0.13 -6.73 16.87
N TYR A 223 0.94 -7.04 15.85
CA TYR A 223 1.90 -8.14 15.85
C TYR A 223 3.32 -7.74 16.29
N ARG A 224 3.58 -6.46 16.60
CA ARG A 224 4.87 -6.02 17.15
C ARG A 224 5.10 -6.48 18.60
N GLY A 225 4.03 -6.88 19.30
CA GLY A 225 4.10 -7.41 20.65
C GLY A 225 3.64 -6.44 21.75
N TRP A 226 3.84 -6.88 22.99
CA TRP A 226 3.30 -6.23 24.17
C TRP A 226 3.72 -4.76 24.31
N LEU A 227 4.99 -4.44 24.10
CA LEU A 227 5.51 -3.07 24.25
C LEU A 227 4.78 -2.09 23.32
N SER A 228 4.66 -2.44 22.05
CA SER A 228 3.99 -1.62 21.04
C SER A 228 2.50 -1.45 21.36
N THR A 229 1.85 -2.55 21.76
CA THR A 229 0.42 -2.53 22.10
C THR A 229 0.17 -1.65 23.34
N TRP A 230 1.04 -1.77 24.35
CA TRP A 230 0.91 -0.99 25.59
C TRP A 230 1.18 0.49 25.36
N ALA A 231 2.16 0.82 24.51
CA ALA A 231 2.45 2.21 24.16
C ALA A 231 1.32 2.88 23.37
N ASP A 232 0.65 2.12 22.48
CA ASP A 232 -0.48 2.61 21.67
C ASP A 232 -1.75 2.89 22.50
N ASN A 233 -1.82 2.35 23.73
CA ASN A 233 -2.95 2.53 24.63
C ASN A 233 -2.82 3.76 25.56
N LEU A 234 -1.81 4.60 25.40
CA LEU A 234 -1.56 5.77 26.28
C LEU A 234 -2.45 6.99 25.93
N ILE A 235 -3.44 6.87 25.09
CA ILE A 235 -4.29 8.00 24.67
C ILE A 235 -5.56 8.07 25.50
#